data_e0a2ff889fd55ee7ce73f032d843350e
#
_entry.id   e0a2ff889fd55ee7ce73f032d843350e
#
_cell.length_a   1.000
_cell.length_b   1.000
_cell.length_c   1.000
_cell.angle_alpha   90.00
_cell.angle_beta   90.00
_cell.angle_gamma   90.00
#
_symmetry.space_group_name_H-M   'P 1'
#
loop_
_entity.id
_entity.type
_entity.pdbx_description
1 polymer ?
#
loop_
_entity_poly.entity_id
_entity_poly.type
_entity_poly.pdbx_seq_one_letter_code
_entity_poly.pdbx_strand_id
1 'polypeptide(L)'
;MDDYVFAPPERVSVKVLETKKRFAVNRVFCVGRNYAEHAIEMGFHPNRDKPFYFTNSPSAVIPSGSRICYPEATDNFHHEMELVIAIGYGGSKILPYRALSHIFGYACGLDMTRRDLQISLRERGYPW
;
A
#
# COMPACT_ATOMS: atom_id res chain seq x y z
N MET A 1 -8.82 -16.52 -27.92
CA MET A 1 -9.38 -15.39 -27.14
C MET A 1 -10.07 -16.02 -25.96
N ASP A 2 -9.64 -15.68 -24.76
CA ASP A 2 -10.31 -16.22 -23.56
C ASP A 2 -11.72 -15.63 -23.51
N ASP A 3 -12.73 -16.49 -23.43
CA ASP A 3 -14.13 -16.12 -23.46
C ASP A 3 -14.61 -15.94 -22.00
N TYR A 4 -14.60 -14.70 -21.53
CA TYR A 4 -15.02 -14.37 -20.18
C TYR A 4 -16.54 -14.14 -20.13
N VAL A 5 -17.19 -14.59 -19.05
CA VAL A 5 -18.61 -14.29 -18.82
C VAL A 5 -18.87 -12.79 -18.73
N PHE A 6 -17.94 -12.05 -18.12
CA PHE A 6 -17.91 -10.60 -18.07
C PHE A 6 -16.52 -10.10 -18.47
N ALA A 7 -16.46 -8.96 -19.11
CA ALA A 7 -15.18 -8.36 -19.47
C ALA A 7 -14.32 -8.17 -18.20
N PRO A 8 -13.05 -8.61 -18.19
CA PRO A 8 -12.17 -8.40 -17.05
C PRO A 8 -11.92 -6.89 -16.87
N PRO A 9 -11.72 -6.43 -15.62
CA PRO A 9 -11.38 -5.04 -15.38
C PRO A 9 -10.03 -4.68 -16.02
N GLU A 10 -9.87 -3.43 -16.40
CA GLU A 10 -8.58 -2.95 -16.88
C GLU A 10 -7.51 -3.11 -15.79
N ARG A 11 -6.30 -3.45 -16.23
CA ARG A 11 -5.17 -3.59 -15.31
C ARG A 11 -4.77 -2.24 -14.75
N VAL A 12 -4.82 -2.12 -13.43
CA VAL A 12 -4.35 -0.93 -12.73
C VAL A 12 -2.87 -0.69 -13.00
N SER A 13 -2.49 0.55 -13.23
CA SER A 13 -1.09 0.90 -13.51
C SER A 13 -0.80 2.34 -13.10
N VAL A 14 0.44 2.61 -12.73
CA VAL A 14 0.94 3.94 -12.38
C VAL A 14 1.92 4.45 -13.43
N LYS A 15 2.00 5.77 -13.58
CA LYS A 15 2.95 6.40 -14.52
C LYS A 15 4.38 6.19 -14.03
N VAL A 16 5.29 6.00 -14.98
CA VAL A 16 6.73 6.05 -14.71
C VAL A 16 7.24 7.40 -15.20
N LEU A 17 8.00 8.11 -14.36
CA LEU A 17 8.55 9.42 -14.71
C LEU A 17 9.47 9.32 -15.94
N GLU A 18 9.54 10.39 -16.71
CA GLU A 18 10.42 10.56 -17.88
C GLU A 18 10.23 9.51 -19.00
N THR A 19 9.08 8.80 -18.99
CA THR A 19 8.75 7.83 -20.02
C THR A 19 7.25 7.76 -20.27
N LYS A 20 6.86 7.26 -21.46
CA LYS A 20 5.47 6.93 -21.77
C LYS A 20 5.02 5.57 -21.18
N LYS A 21 5.94 4.82 -20.59
CA LYS A 21 5.65 3.50 -20.02
C LYS A 21 4.89 3.64 -18.70
N ARG A 22 4.22 2.56 -18.33
CA ARG A 22 3.46 2.46 -17.08
C ARG A 22 3.92 1.22 -16.32
N PHE A 23 3.94 1.32 -15.01
CA PHE A 23 4.17 0.17 -14.13
C PHE A 23 2.82 -0.49 -13.82
N ALA A 24 2.64 -1.74 -14.22
CA ALA A 24 1.42 -2.49 -13.95
C ALA A 24 1.39 -2.98 -12.50
N VAL A 25 0.34 -2.62 -11.76
CA VAL A 25 0.15 -3.04 -10.38
C VAL A 25 -0.51 -4.41 -10.37
N ASN A 26 0.12 -5.36 -9.70
CA ASN A 26 -0.39 -6.72 -9.55
C ASN A 26 -0.83 -7.01 -8.11
N ARG A 27 0.00 -6.63 -7.14
CA ARG A 27 -0.25 -6.80 -5.71
C ARG A 27 0.23 -5.56 -4.97
N VAL A 28 -0.46 -5.21 -3.89
CA VAL A 28 -0.07 -4.14 -2.99
C VAL A 28 0.13 -4.73 -1.61
N PHE A 29 1.34 -4.65 -1.10
CA PHE A 29 1.69 -5.02 0.27
C PHE A 29 1.97 -3.76 1.05
N CYS A 30 1.36 -3.64 2.20
CA CYS A 30 1.60 -2.55 3.14
C CYS A 30 2.39 -3.07 4.32
N VAL A 31 3.23 -2.21 4.89
CA VAL A 31 4.09 -2.56 6.03
C VAL A 31 3.66 -1.71 7.22
N GLY A 32 3.00 -2.32 8.17
CA GLY A 32 2.64 -1.64 9.42
C GLY A 32 3.82 -1.55 10.38
N ARG A 33 3.84 -0.50 11.22
CA ARG A 33 4.86 -0.24 12.25
C ARG A 33 6.28 -0.06 11.70
N ASN A 34 6.41 0.40 10.47
CA ASN A 34 7.71 0.59 9.82
C ASN A 34 8.37 1.93 10.17
N TYR A 35 7.59 2.93 10.57
CA TYR A 35 8.09 4.23 10.99
C TYR A 35 8.16 4.29 12.52
N ALA A 36 9.35 4.55 13.08
CA ALA A 36 9.60 4.50 14.51
C ALA A 36 8.72 5.46 15.30
N GLU A 37 8.56 6.69 14.83
CA GLU A 37 7.74 7.71 15.48
C GLU A 37 6.27 7.30 15.51
N HIS A 38 5.74 6.85 14.38
CA HIS A 38 4.36 6.38 14.30
C HIS A 38 4.12 5.13 15.19
N ALA A 39 5.10 4.23 15.28
CA ALA A 39 5.02 3.09 16.19
C ALA A 39 4.89 3.54 17.66
N ILE A 40 5.64 4.55 18.07
CA ILE A 40 5.59 5.13 19.42
C ILE A 40 4.22 5.76 19.69
N GLU A 41 3.70 6.59 18.78
CA GLU A 41 2.37 7.21 18.86
C GLU A 41 1.25 6.17 19.05
N MET A 42 1.39 5.02 18.42
CA MET A 42 0.45 3.91 18.52
C MET A 42 0.68 3.00 19.74
N GLY A 43 1.63 3.34 20.63
CA GLY A 43 1.95 2.60 21.86
C GLY A 43 2.84 1.38 21.65
N PHE A 44 3.58 1.31 20.54
CA PHE A 44 4.52 0.22 20.26
C PHE A 44 5.98 0.64 20.47
N HIS A 45 6.85 -0.35 20.64
CA HIS A 45 8.29 -0.12 20.77
C HIS A 45 9.00 -0.48 19.45
N PRO A 46 9.53 0.49 18.69
CA PRO A 46 10.10 0.27 17.36
C PRO A 46 11.26 -0.73 17.35
N ASN A 47 11.96 -0.90 18.46
CA ASN A 47 13.09 -1.83 18.59
C ASN A 47 12.69 -3.23 19.08
N ARG A 48 11.44 -3.46 19.48
CA ARG A 48 10.95 -4.74 20.01
C ARG A 48 9.88 -5.38 19.13
N ASP A 49 9.05 -4.55 18.49
CA ASP A 49 7.92 -5.01 17.70
C ASP A 49 8.34 -5.15 16.24
N LYS A 50 8.18 -6.35 15.71
CA LYS A 50 8.43 -6.58 14.28
C LYS A 50 7.35 -5.89 13.44
N PRO A 51 7.71 -5.36 12.26
CA PRO A 51 6.71 -4.89 11.31
C PRO A 51 5.79 -6.05 10.91
N PHE A 52 4.54 -5.75 10.63
CA PHE A 52 3.61 -6.73 10.08
C PHE A 52 3.19 -6.29 8.67
N TYR A 53 2.71 -7.25 7.91
CA TYR A 53 2.31 -7.03 6.53
C TYR A 53 0.83 -7.24 6.38
N PHE A 54 0.20 -6.37 5.60
CA PHE A 54 -1.17 -6.52 5.14
C PHE A 54 -1.24 -6.19 3.65
N THR A 55 -2.38 -6.40 3.04
CA THR A 55 -2.53 -6.21 1.61
C THR A 55 -3.70 -5.30 1.31
N ASN A 56 -3.52 -4.44 0.31
CA ASN A 56 -4.61 -3.70 -0.32
C ASN A 56 -4.91 -4.27 -1.70
N SER A 57 -6.17 -4.12 -2.13
CA SER A 57 -6.53 -4.49 -3.50
C SER A 57 -5.80 -3.60 -4.50
N PRO A 58 -5.25 -4.16 -5.58
CA PRO A 58 -4.73 -3.33 -6.68
C PRO A 58 -5.76 -2.33 -7.21
N SER A 59 -7.05 -2.66 -7.18
CA SER A 59 -8.14 -1.78 -7.60
C SER A 59 -8.34 -0.56 -6.70
N ALA A 60 -7.78 -0.57 -5.48
CA ALA A 60 -7.78 0.60 -4.59
C ALA A 60 -6.72 1.65 -4.95
N VAL A 61 -5.78 1.30 -5.83
CA VAL A 61 -4.74 2.24 -6.28
C VAL A 61 -5.34 3.19 -7.32
N ILE A 62 -5.28 4.46 -7.03
CA ILE A 62 -5.72 5.53 -7.95
C ILE A 62 -4.53 6.37 -8.40
N PRO A 63 -4.54 6.92 -9.63
CA PRO A 63 -3.44 7.72 -10.15
C PRO A 63 -3.25 9.04 -9.42
N SER A 64 -2.01 9.53 -9.39
CA SER A 64 -1.71 10.90 -8.93
C SER A 64 -2.55 11.95 -9.68
N GLY A 65 -2.99 12.97 -8.95
CA GLY A 65 -3.86 14.02 -9.47
C GLY A 65 -5.35 13.66 -9.50
N SER A 66 -5.73 12.46 -9.10
CA SER A 66 -7.14 12.08 -8.93
C SER A 66 -7.77 12.80 -7.74
N ARG A 67 -9.06 13.09 -7.86
CA ARG A 67 -9.87 13.59 -6.74
C ARG A 67 -10.34 12.40 -5.91
N ILE A 68 -10.13 12.48 -4.60
CA ILE A 68 -10.67 11.53 -3.63
C ILE A 68 -11.89 12.18 -2.98
N CYS A 69 -13.04 11.55 -3.07
CA CYS A 69 -14.21 11.97 -2.31
C CYS A 69 -14.03 11.56 -0.85
N TYR A 70 -14.45 12.43 0.07
CA TYR A 70 -14.50 12.05 1.48
C TYR A 70 -15.49 10.90 1.64
N PRO A 71 -15.05 9.74 2.19
CA PRO A 71 -15.90 8.57 2.27
C PRO A 71 -17.02 8.77 3.31
N GLU A 72 -18.16 8.14 3.05
CA GLU A 72 -19.22 8.04 4.04
C GLU A 72 -18.83 7.15 5.22
N ALA A 73 -19.53 7.25 6.33
CA ALA A 73 -19.34 6.44 7.54
C ALA A 73 -17.95 6.58 8.20
N THR A 74 -17.36 7.75 8.11
CA THR A 74 -16.17 8.12 8.87
C THR A 74 -16.17 9.62 9.13
N ASP A 75 -15.81 10.01 10.35
CA ASP A 75 -15.57 11.40 10.73
C ASP A 75 -14.06 11.69 10.87
N ASN A 76 -13.22 10.71 10.60
CA ASN A 76 -11.79 10.82 10.81
C ASN A 76 -11.02 10.12 9.66
N PHE A 77 -10.92 10.83 8.53
CA PHE A 77 -10.25 10.36 7.34
C PHE A 77 -8.84 10.94 7.25
N HIS A 78 -7.85 10.11 7.51
CA HIS A 78 -6.44 10.47 7.51
C HIS A 78 -5.76 10.18 6.18
N HIS A 79 -4.76 10.97 5.84
CA HIS A 79 -3.75 10.67 4.83
C HIS A 79 -2.48 10.19 5.54
N GLU A 80 -1.97 9.05 5.13
CA GLU A 80 -0.70 8.51 5.59
C GLU A 80 0.30 8.61 4.43
N MET A 81 1.33 9.44 4.59
CA MET A 81 2.38 9.58 3.58
C MET A 81 3.32 8.39 3.64
N GLU A 82 3.42 7.68 2.53
CA GLU A 82 4.17 6.42 2.44
C GLU A 82 5.27 6.45 1.39
N LEU A 83 6.41 5.84 1.72
CA LEU A 83 7.40 5.46 0.72
C LEU A 83 6.91 4.22 -0.02
N VAL A 84 6.59 4.39 -1.28
CA VAL A 84 6.18 3.29 -2.15
C VAL A 84 7.40 2.71 -2.87
N ILE A 85 7.53 1.40 -2.81
CA ILE A 85 8.58 0.66 -3.50
C ILE A 85 7.96 -0.21 -4.59
N ALA A 86 8.36 0.02 -5.84
CA ALA A 86 7.96 -0.81 -6.97
C ALA A 86 8.94 -1.97 -7.14
N ILE A 87 8.48 -3.20 -6.95
CA ILE A 87 9.29 -4.41 -7.12
C ILE A 87 9.29 -4.81 -8.59
N GLY A 88 10.45 -4.78 -9.21
CA GLY A 88 10.66 -5.14 -10.61
C GLY A 88 10.94 -6.62 -10.83
N TYR A 89 11.63 -7.24 -9.90
CA TYR A 89 12.01 -8.66 -10.01
C TYR A 89 11.51 -9.43 -8.81
N GLY A 90 10.71 -10.48 -9.08
CA GLY A 90 10.25 -11.39 -8.05
C GLY A 90 11.40 -12.26 -7.52
N GLY A 91 11.16 -12.90 -6.37
CA GLY A 91 12.12 -13.83 -5.78
C GLY A 91 11.66 -14.36 -4.44
N SER A 92 12.38 -15.36 -3.95
CA SER A 92 12.21 -15.91 -2.61
C SER A 92 13.59 -16.12 -1.97
N LYS A 93 13.65 -16.09 -0.63
CA LYS A 93 14.91 -16.24 0.13
C LYS A 93 15.99 -15.24 -0.32
N ILE A 94 15.57 -14.02 -0.66
CA ILE A 94 16.46 -12.96 -1.11
C ILE A 94 17.32 -12.52 0.08
N LEU A 95 18.64 -12.56 -0.12
CA LEU A 95 19.56 -12.09 0.91
C LEU A 95 19.48 -10.56 1.04
N PRO A 96 19.59 -10.00 2.25
CA PRO A 96 19.41 -8.56 2.48
C PRO A 96 20.24 -7.67 1.55
N TYR A 97 21.48 -8.02 1.30
CA TYR A 97 22.39 -7.25 0.43
C TYR A 97 21.98 -7.28 -1.07
N ARG A 98 21.06 -8.18 -1.47
CA ARG A 98 20.50 -8.25 -2.81
C ARG A 98 19.11 -7.60 -2.93
N ALA A 99 18.49 -7.24 -1.82
CA ALA A 99 17.10 -6.74 -1.83
C ALA A 99 16.92 -5.52 -2.74
N LEU A 100 17.88 -4.58 -2.72
CA LEU A 100 17.82 -3.37 -3.53
C LEU A 100 17.85 -3.65 -5.05
N SER A 101 18.49 -4.73 -5.50
CA SER A 101 18.51 -5.09 -6.92
C SER A 101 17.17 -5.59 -7.45
N HIS A 102 16.21 -5.88 -6.59
CA HIS A 102 14.85 -6.26 -6.96
C HIS A 102 13.92 -5.05 -7.14
N ILE A 103 14.36 -3.86 -6.76
CA ILE A 103 13.56 -2.64 -6.82
C ILE A 103 13.66 -2.05 -8.23
N PHE A 104 12.49 -1.77 -8.82
CA PHE A 104 12.38 -1.01 -10.08
C PHE A 104 12.46 0.49 -9.84
N GLY A 105 11.84 0.98 -8.76
CA GLY A 105 11.78 2.40 -8.47
C GLY A 105 10.99 2.72 -7.22
N TYR A 106 10.87 4.01 -6.95
CA TYR A 106 10.26 4.56 -5.75
C TYR A 106 9.21 5.61 -6.12
N ALA A 107 8.23 5.79 -5.25
CA ALA A 107 7.26 6.86 -5.34
C ALA A 107 6.83 7.31 -3.94
N CYS A 108 6.18 8.47 -3.85
CA CYS A 108 5.37 8.83 -2.69
C CYS A 108 3.95 8.37 -2.94
N GLY A 109 3.32 7.82 -1.93
CA GLY A 109 1.92 7.44 -1.94
C GLY A 109 1.17 8.00 -0.74
N LEU A 110 -0.15 8.02 -0.83
CA LEU A 110 -1.02 8.29 0.31
C LEU A 110 -1.83 7.04 0.60
N ASP A 111 -1.67 6.47 1.79
CA ASP A 111 -2.57 5.44 2.30
C ASP A 111 -3.71 6.13 3.05
N MET A 112 -4.88 6.13 2.41
CA MET A 112 -6.04 6.86 2.91
C MET A 112 -6.81 6.00 3.90
N THR A 113 -6.79 6.39 5.16
CA THR A 113 -7.27 5.58 6.29
C THR A 113 -8.50 6.20 6.96
N ARG A 114 -9.56 5.43 7.12
CA ARG A 114 -10.67 5.75 8.02
C ARG A 114 -10.26 5.43 9.46
N ARG A 115 -9.63 6.39 10.11
CA ARG A 115 -8.93 6.17 11.39
C ARG A 115 -9.84 5.72 12.53
N ASP A 116 -11.03 6.26 12.60
CA ASP A 116 -12.05 5.90 13.57
C ASP A 116 -12.48 4.42 13.44
N LEU A 117 -12.71 3.96 12.22
CA LEU A 117 -13.03 2.56 11.96
C LEU A 117 -11.84 1.63 12.25
N GLN A 118 -10.63 2.03 11.85
CA GLN A 118 -9.42 1.28 12.12
C GLN A 118 -9.24 1.06 13.64
N ILE A 119 -9.39 2.10 14.46
CA ILE A 119 -9.27 2.02 15.91
C ILE A 119 -10.34 1.09 16.48
N SER A 120 -11.61 1.28 16.10
CA SER A 120 -12.73 0.46 16.59
C SER A 120 -12.57 -1.02 16.23
N LEU A 121 -12.16 -1.33 15.02
CA LEU A 121 -11.93 -2.72 14.59
C LEU A 121 -10.76 -3.36 15.33
N ARG A 122 -9.66 -2.61 15.50
CA ARG A 122 -8.50 -3.07 16.26
C ARG A 122 -8.84 -3.40 17.69
N GLU A 123 -9.59 -2.54 18.38
CA GLU A 123 -10.01 -2.76 19.79
C GLU A 123 -10.88 -4.01 19.95
N ARG A 124 -11.68 -4.33 18.92
CA ARG A 124 -12.51 -5.54 18.89
C ARG A 124 -11.78 -6.78 18.41
N GLY A 125 -10.52 -6.68 18.00
CA GLY A 125 -9.75 -7.80 17.44
C GLY A 125 -10.23 -8.26 16.07
N TYR A 126 -10.94 -7.39 15.34
CA TYR A 126 -11.35 -7.64 13.95
C TYR A 126 -10.26 -7.24 12.96
N PRO A 127 -10.31 -7.77 11.73
CA PRO A 127 -9.44 -7.30 10.66
C PRO A 127 -9.65 -5.80 10.40
N TRP A 128 -8.59 -5.08 10.30
CA TRP A 128 -8.57 -3.63 10.10
C TRP A 128 -7.45 -3.19 9.16
#